data_583e4eada7e91cc0ef781c2b71f836dd
#
_entry.id   583e4eada7e91cc0ef781c2b71f836dd
#
_cell.length_a   1.000
_cell.length_b   1.000
_cell.length_c   1.000
_cell.angle_alpha   90.00
_cell.angle_beta   90.00
_cell.angle_gamma   90.00
#
_symmetry.space_group_name_H-M   'P 1'
#
loop_
_entity.id
_entity.type
_entity.pdbx_description
1 polymer ?
#
loop_
_entity_poly.entity_id
_entity_poly.type
_entity_poly.pdbx_seq_one_letter_code
_entity_poly.pdbx_strand_id
1 'polypeptide(L)'
;MATVNPKDMIEEIQANIETGDLIKAQLVLAHLHEVDLKTRNRLMYLLARASADFSVPLFIYLLRHQAVVAEEMPIIRETLLSILVASPQKLIDFLASPQIIDKTELIRVVGELRLEEATSSLLQLIAASENDAEILLIIESLGLVGDPEAINTLTDYLYAANKELIVAAIQALGQVGTPTAMHRLAERMGTDNEIDYLILSIFSEVQDQVSLDKLNDTIRSHYAHMRTFAKAELVRIGPKAVPILIDNLLHDDPDFRIHTLNVLGDIGDESAIVPIRKLLANEPKSANVRFAAYEALAMLPLKKGAYTLTAGLTDPEDHVCIAAARAIDRNFSPILAAGIKNLLRGAEKEARHIAKIIVNGQVDNIFLSLADDEVFEQMALEYLPHTHRDIREHYHGLLLQAGRSDFAKKLTGGVDTTTRQKIVAVDDSRMILNIYKATLHELGYDPVLFEFPASALQWLQSEKPLMVLTDLNMPEITGIKLAERVRQLHSAKAVPIIMVTTQNESQDNEAALAAGVNSILHKPFNAKSLGEAINKVLNR
;
A
#
# COMPACT_ATOMS: atom_id res chain seq x y z
N MET A 1 -39.22 -38.99 -34.35
CA MET A 1 -37.91 -39.24 -33.71
C MET A 1 -38.03 -40.57 -33.01
N ALA A 2 -37.18 -41.53 -33.29
CA ALA A 2 -37.15 -42.81 -32.56
C ALA A 2 -36.70 -42.47 -31.12
N THR A 3 -37.56 -42.76 -30.14
CA THR A 3 -37.23 -42.57 -28.70
C THR A 3 -36.11 -43.55 -28.35
N VAL A 4 -34.98 -43.03 -27.89
CA VAL A 4 -33.84 -43.87 -27.43
C VAL A 4 -34.35 -44.77 -26.29
N ASN A 5 -34.21 -46.10 -26.52
CA ASN A 5 -34.64 -47.08 -25.50
C ASN A 5 -33.54 -47.15 -24.40
N PRO A 6 -33.83 -46.79 -23.14
CA PRO A 6 -32.88 -46.84 -22.04
C PRO A 6 -32.19 -48.20 -21.85
N LYS A 7 -32.89 -49.29 -22.14
CA LYS A 7 -32.36 -50.63 -21.96
C LYS A 7 -31.31 -50.99 -23.01
N ASP A 8 -31.61 -50.63 -24.28
CA ASP A 8 -30.70 -50.87 -25.40
C ASP A 8 -29.41 -50.02 -25.20
N MET A 9 -29.54 -48.78 -24.72
CA MET A 9 -28.39 -47.90 -24.43
C MET A 9 -27.45 -48.49 -23.37
N ILE A 10 -27.99 -49.10 -22.30
CA ILE A 10 -27.20 -49.76 -21.25
C ILE A 10 -26.51 -50.99 -21.81
N GLU A 11 -27.21 -51.83 -22.60
CA GLU A 11 -26.65 -53.04 -23.21
C GLU A 11 -25.53 -52.70 -24.21
N GLU A 12 -25.73 -51.65 -25.05
CA GLU A 12 -24.71 -51.19 -26.00
C GLU A 12 -23.46 -50.66 -25.27
N ILE A 13 -23.60 -49.89 -24.21
CA ILE A 13 -22.45 -49.39 -23.44
C ILE A 13 -21.71 -50.58 -22.81
N GLN A 14 -22.39 -51.58 -22.26
CA GLN A 14 -21.75 -52.78 -21.73
C GLN A 14 -20.97 -53.54 -22.80
N ALA A 15 -21.53 -53.74 -23.98
CA ALA A 15 -20.85 -54.37 -25.11
C ALA A 15 -19.62 -53.59 -25.58
N ASN A 16 -19.73 -52.22 -25.61
CA ASN A 16 -18.63 -51.38 -26.00
C ASN A 16 -17.50 -51.35 -24.95
N ILE A 17 -17.81 -51.51 -23.66
CA ILE A 17 -16.81 -51.71 -22.60
C ILE A 17 -16.04 -53.02 -22.82
N GLU A 18 -16.75 -54.11 -23.13
CA GLU A 18 -16.14 -55.42 -23.34
C GLU A 18 -15.25 -55.47 -24.59
N THR A 19 -15.66 -54.75 -25.65
CA THR A 19 -14.90 -54.69 -26.92
C THR A 19 -13.87 -53.57 -27.00
N GLY A 20 -13.90 -52.60 -26.06
CA GLY A 20 -13.02 -51.44 -26.06
C GLY A 20 -13.34 -50.40 -27.16
N ASP A 21 -14.58 -50.40 -27.72
CA ASP A 21 -14.98 -49.56 -28.83
C ASP A 21 -15.41 -48.15 -28.32
N LEU A 22 -14.43 -47.26 -28.19
CA LEU A 22 -14.62 -45.86 -27.73
C LEU A 22 -15.54 -45.06 -28.67
N ILE A 23 -15.43 -45.27 -30.01
CA ILE A 23 -16.17 -44.50 -30.97
C ILE A 23 -17.67 -44.81 -30.87
N LYS A 24 -18.02 -46.09 -30.79
CA LYS A 24 -19.43 -46.45 -30.61
C LYS A 24 -19.96 -46.02 -29.25
N ALA A 25 -19.17 -46.12 -28.18
CA ALA A 25 -19.55 -45.62 -26.87
C ALA A 25 -19.84 -44.11 -26.89
N GLN A 26 -19.02 -43.29 -27.56
CA GLN A 26 -19.27 -41.87 -27.76
C GLN A 26 -20.59 -41.59 -28.50
N LEU A 27 -20.88 -42.33 -29.59
CA LEU A 27 -22.13 -42.21 -30.32
C LEU A 27 -23.35 -42.53 -29.48
N VAL A 28 -23.29 -43.52 -28.62
CA VAL A 28 -24.35 -43.86 -27.66
C VAL A 28 -24.51 -42.75 -26.63
N LEU A 29 -23.41 -42.25 -26.06
CA LEU A 29 -23.39 -41.19 -25.04
C LEU A 29 -23.82 -39.81 -25.61
N ALA A 30 -23.76 -39.58 -26.93
CA ALA A 30 -24.28 -38.37 -27.57
C ALA A 30 -25.80 -38.17 -27.29
N HIS A 31 -26.52 -39.26 -27.04
CA HIS A 31 -27.95 -39.25 -26.72
C HIS A 31 -28.26 -39.28 -25.21
N LEU A 32 -27.27 -39.04 -24.33
CA LEU A 32 -27.41 -39.11 -22.88
C LEU A 32 -28.49 -38.13 -22.34
N HIS A 33 -28.68 -36.98 -23.00
CA HIS A 33 -29.69 -36.00 -22.66
C HIS A 33 -31.14 -36.46 -22.91
N GLU A 34 -31.35 -37.51 -23.71
CA GLU A 34 -32.67 -38.02 -24.08
C GLU A 34 -33.22 -39.06 -23.07
N VAL A 35 -32.40 -39.54 -22.13
CA VAL A 35 -32.78 -40.57 -21.14
C VAL A 35 -32.94 -39.98 -19.72
N ASP A 36 -33.67 -40.70 -18.88
CA ASP A 36 -33.95 -40.31 -17.51
C ASP A 36 -32.69 -40.35 -16.62
N LEU A 37 -32.75 -39.66 -15.49
CA LEU A 37 -31.63 -39.57 -14.52
C LEU A 37 -31.20 -40.91 -13.97
N LYS A 38 -32.13 -41.87 -13.83
CA LYS A 38 -31.82 -43.22 -13.35
C LYS A 38 -30.95 -43.97 -14.36
N THR A 39 -31.27 -43.87 -15.62
CA THR A 39 -30.50 -44.44 -16.73
C THR A 39 -29.13 -43.76 -16.83
N ARG A 40 -29.07 -42.44 -16.78
CA ARG A 40 -27.81 -41.69 -16.77
C ARG A 40 -26.89 -42.15 -15.62
N ASN A 41 -27.41 -42.22 -14.41
CA ASN A 41 -26.63 -42.70 -13.24
C ASN A 41 -26.14 -44.16 -13.42
N ARG A 42 -26.95 -45.01 -14.05
CA ARG A 42 -26.53 -46.39 -14.33
C ARG A 42 -25.39 -46.45 -15.33
N LEU A 43 -25.43 -45.61 -16.37
CA LEU A 43 -24.35 -45.50 -17.34
C LEU A 43 -23.05 -44.98 -16.72
N MET A 44 -23.13 -43.93 -15.88
CA MET A 44 -21.96 -43.43 -15.13
C MET A 44 -21.35 -44.51 -14.24
N TYR A 45 -22.19 -45.30 -13.55
CA TYR A 45 -21.71 -46.42 -12.74
C TYR A 45 -20.95 -47.49 -13.57
N LEU A 46 -21.42 -47.78 -14.79
CA LEU A 46 -20.76 -48.73 -15.69
C LEU A 46 -19.42 -48.18 -16.16
N LEU A 47 -19.39 -46.90 -16.60
CA LEU A 47 -18.16 -46.24 -17.02
C LEU A 47 -17.13 -46.16 -15.90
N ALA A 48 -17.56 -45.84 -14.67
CA ALA A 48 -16.69 -45.74 -13.50
C ALA A 48 -15.97 -47.07 -13.16
N ARG A 49 -16.54 -48.21 -13.58
CA ARG A 49 -15.97 -49.54 -13.35
C ARG A 49 -15.16 -50.08 -14.53
N ALA A 50 -15.20 -49.42 -15.66
CA ALA A 50 -14.39 -49.77 -16.83
C ALA A 50 -12.91 -49.40 -16.61
N SER A 51 -12.03 -49.83 -17.51
CA SER A 51 -10.62 -49.44 -17.45
C SER A 51 -10.47 -47.93 -17.62
N ALA A 52 -9.46 -47.32 -17.00
CA ALA A 52 -9.20 -45.88 -17.15
C ALA A 52 -8.98 -45.48 -18.63
N ASP A 53 -8.32 -46.35 -19.41
CA ASP A 53 -8.08 -46.11 -20.83
C ASP A 53 -9.38 -46.02 -21.66
N PHE A 54 -10.47 -46.64 -21.19
CA PHE A 54 -11.78 -46.55 -21.81
C PHE A 54 -12.63 -45.43 -21.23
N SER A 55 -12.67 -45.27 -19.92
CA SER A 55 -13.60 -44.34 -19.26
C SER A 55 -13.15 -42.90 -19.30
N VAL A 56 -11.85 -42.58 -19.14
CA VAL A 56 -11.35 -41.20 -19.11
C VAL A 56 -11.66 -40.44 -20.40
N PRO A 57 -11.39 -40.95 -21.61
CA PRO A 57 -11.77 -40.25 -22.85
C PRO A 57 -13.27 -39.99 -22.96
N LEU A 58 -14.11 -40.91 -22.44
CA LEU A 58 -15.57 -40.77 -22.49
C LEU A 58 -16.07 -39.71 -21.47
N PHE A 59 -15.49 -39.63 -20.27
CA PHE A 59 -15.81 -38.56 -19.33
C PHE A 59 -15.40 -37.18 -19.86
N ILE A 60 -14.22 -37.05 -20.50
CA ILE A 60 -13.78 -35.83 -21.15
C ILE A 60 -14.77 -35.47 -22.28
N TYR A 61 -15.18 -36.44 -23.10
CA TYR A 61 -16.18 -36.23 -24.15
C TYR A 61 -17.50 -35.68 -23.56
N LEU A 62 -18.01 -36.26 -22.47
CA LEU A 62 -19.24 -35.82 -21.81
C LEU A 62 -19.12 -34.40 -21.27
N LEU A 63 -18.03 -34.06 -20.59
CA LEU A 63 -17.79 -32.71 -20.07
C LEU A 63 -17.75 -31.66 -21.18
N ARG A 64 -17.20 -32.01 -22.35
CA ARG A 64 -17.09 -31.11 -23.49
C ARG A 64 -18.37 -30.97 -24.31
N HIS A 65 -18.98 -32.12 -24.67
CA HIS A 65 -20.05 -32.15 -25.67
C HIS A 65 -21.45 -32.26 -25.09
N GLN A 66 -21.56 -32.58 -23.80
CA GLN A 66 -22.80 -32.71 -23.05
C GLN A 66 -22.81 -31.78 -21.83
N ALA A 67 -22.36 -30.53 -22.00
CA ALA A 67 -22.17 -29.59 -20.91
C ALA A 67 -23.41 -29.43 -20.00
N VAL A 68 -24.60 -29.36 -20.59
CA VAL A 68 -25.86 -29.26 -19.81
C VAL A 68 -26.06 -30.50 -18.94
N VAL A 69 -25.80 -31.71 -19.48
CA VAL A 69 -25.91 -32.95 -18.68
C VAL A 69 -24.81 -33.02 -17.63
N ALA A 70 -23.61 -32.54 -17.94
CA ALA A 70 -22.51 -32.49 -17.01
C ALA A 70 -22.76 -31.53 -15.83
N GLU A 71 -23.42 -30.39 -16.09
CA GLU A 71 -23.86 -29.45 -15.04
C GLU A 71 -24.95 -30.08 -14.14
N GLU A 72 -25.90 -30.82 -14.73
CA GLU A 72 -26.92 -31.55 -13.99
C GLU A 72 -26.38 -32.76 -13.19
N MET A 73 -25.20 -33.26 -13.60
CA MET A 73 -24.59 -34.46 -13.05
C MET A 73 -23.12 -34.26 -12.63
N PRO A 74 -22.85 -33.60 -11.49
CA PRO A 74 -21.49 -33.39 -10.97
C PRO A 74 -20.66 -34.69 -10.84
N ILE A 75 -21.34 -35.83 -10.69
CA ILE A 75 -20.74 -37.16 -10.60
C ILE A 75 -19.83 -37.49 -11.80
N ILE A 76 -20.06 -36.89 -12.98
CA ILE A 76 -19.24 -37.08 -14.18
C ILE A 76 -17.82 -36.58 -13.91
N ARG A 77 -17.66 -35.37 -13.42
CA ARG A 77 -16.36 -34.77 -13.08
C ARG A 77 -15.75 -35.39 -11.83
N GLU A 78 -16.56 -35.68 -10.83
CA GLU A 78 -16.10 -36.33 -9.59
C GLU A 78 -15.52 -37.73 -9.88
N THR A 79 -16.17 -38.49 -10.77
CA THR A 79 -15.68 -39.81 -11.18
C THR A 79 -14.38 -39.71 -11.97
N LEU A 80 -14.29 -38.76 -12.92
CA LEU A 80 -13.04 -38.50 -13.66
C LEU A 80 -11.89 -38.19 -12.69
N LEU A 81 -12.11 -37.25 -11.76
CA LEU A 81 -11.12 -36.89 -10.74
C LEU A 81 -10.71 -38.10 -9.89
N SER A 82 -11.68 -38.90 -9.44
CA SER A 82 -11.40 -40.10 -8.64
C SER A 82 -10.50 -41.09 -9.38
N ILE A 83 -10.71 -41.30 -10.68
CA ILE A 83 -9.90 -42.18 -11.51
C ILE A 83 -8.48 -41.63 -11.66
N LEU A 84 -8.34 -40.33 -11.95
CA LEU A 84 -7.05 -39.70 -12.19
C LEU A 84 -6.22 -39.58 -10.90
N VAL A 85 -6.86 -39.28 -9.76
CA VAL A 85 -6.21 -39.26 -8.44
C VAL A 85 -5.70 -40.63 -8.04
N ALA A 86 -6.45 -41.69 -8.34
CA ALA A 86 -6.03 -43.07 -8.04
C ALA A 86 -4.83 -43.51 -8.90
N SER A 87 -4.58 -42.90 -10.04
CA SER A 87 -3.52 -43.28 -10.97
C SER A 87 -2.89 -42.05 -11.65
N PRO A 88 -2.06 -41.26 -10.94
CA PRO A 88 -1.44 -40.02 -11.50
C PRO A 88 -0.63 -40.26 -12.77
N GLN A 89 0.04 -41.44 -12.89
CA GLN A 89 0.76 -41.79 -14.11
C GLN A 89 -0.15 -41.86 -15.33
N LYS A 90 -1.39 -42.33 -15.18
CA LYS A 90 -2.37 -42.34 -16.28
C LYS A 90 -2.74 -40.93 -16.75
N LEU A 91 -2.80 -39.96 -15.84
CA LEU A 91 -3.03 -38.54 -16.20
C LEU A 91 -1.90 -38.04 -17.13
N ILE A 92 -0.64 -38.36 -16.80
CA ILE A 92 0.53 -38.02 -17.63
C ILE A 92 0.45 -38.70 -18.99
N ASP A 93 0.14 -40.02 -19.01
CA ASP A 93 0.00 -40.77 -20.23
C ASP A 93 -1.11 -40.21 -21.13
N PHE A 94 -2.23 -39.76 -20.55
CA PHE A 94 -3.33 -39.13 -21.29
C PHE A 94 -2.95 -37.75 -21.83
N LEU A 95 -2.18 -36.93 -21.10
CA LEU A 95 -1.66 -35.68 -21.60
C LEU A 95 -0.76 -35.86 -22.82
N ALA A 96 0.04 -36.92 -22.84
CA ALA A 96 0.91 -37.26 -23.97
C ALA A 96 0.16 -37.94 -25.13
N SER A 97 -1.06 -38.48 -24.90
CA SER A 97 -1.80 -39.26 -25.89
C SER A 97 -2.30 -38.38 -27.04
N PRO A 98 -2.01 -38.74 -28.31
CA PRO A 98 -2.56 -38.06 -29.48
C PRO A 98 -4.05 -38.37 -29.73
N GLN A 99 -4.59 -39.41 -29.05
CA GLN A 99 -6.00 -39.80 -29.20
C GLN A 99 -6.95 -38.84 -28.46
N ILE A 100 -6.46 -38.14 -27.43
CA ILE A 100 -7.20 -37.11 -26.69
C ILE A 100 -6.84 -35.76 -27.30
N ILE A 101 -7.70 -35.26 -28.17
CA ILE A 101 -7.49 -33.98 -28.88
C ILE A 101 -7.69 -32.80 -27.90
N ASP A 102 -8.74 -32.86 -27.09
CA ASP A 102 -9.02 -31.84 -26.08
C ASP A 102 -8.49 -32.25 -24.72
N LYS A 103 -7.46 -31.54 -24.26
CA LYS A 103 -6.78 -31.81 -22.99
C LYS A 103 -7.17 -30.85 -21.87
N THR A 104 -8.14 -29.95 -22.11
CA THR A 104 -8.54 -28.89 -21.18
C THR A 104 -8.78 -29.39 -19.75
N GLU A 105 -9.60 -30.45 -19.60
CA GLU A 105 -9.88 -31.00 -18.26
C GLU A 105 -8.67 -31.71 -17.63
N LEU A 106 -7.83 -32.35 -18.44
CA LEU A 106 -6.61 -32.98 -17.93
C LEU A 106 -5.61 -31.94 -17.41
N ILE A 107 -5.44 -30.83 -18.16
CA ILE A 107 -4.57 -29.71 -17.74
C ILE A 107 -5.05 -29.10 -16.44
N ARG A 108 -6.36 -28.84 -16.29
CA ARG A 108 -6.96 -28.36 -15.04
C ARG A 108 -6.69 -29.30 -13.86
N VAL A 109 -6.90 -30.60 -14.07
CA VAL A 109 -6.69 -31.62 -13.04
C VAL A 109 -5.24 -31.66 -12.59
N VAL A 110 -4.27 -31.51 -13.49
CA VAL A 110 -2.84 -31.38 -13.13
C VAL A 110 -2.62 -30.22 -12.17
N GLY A 111 -3.15 -29.04 -12.47
CA GLY A 111 -3.05 -27.87 -11.60
C GLY A 111 -3.74 -28.07 -10.26
N GLU A 112 -4.98 -28.60 -10.24
CA GLU A 112 -5.73 -28.88 -9.01
C GLU A 112 -5.03 -29.90 -8.09
N LEU A 113 -4.38 -30.91 -8.67
CA LEU A 113 -3.63 -31.93 -7.94
C LEU A 113 -2.20 -31.49 -7.58
N ARG A 114 -1.73 -30.37 -8.15
CA ARG A 114 -0.34 -29.88 -8.03
C ARG A 114 0.67 -30.99 -8.39
N LEU A 115 0.43 -31.66 -9.51
CA LEU A 115 1.21 -32.82 -9.93
C LEU A 115 2.51 -32.39 -10.61
N GLU A 116 3.60 -32.30 -9.84
CA GLU A 116 4.93 -31.87 -10.34
C GLU A 116 5.45 -32.77 -11.46
N GLU A 117 5.18 -34.08 -11.40
CA GLU A 117 5.62 -35.04 -12.42
C GLU A 117 5.01 -34.78 -13.81
N ALA A 118 3.94 -33.99 -13.89
CA ALA A 118 3.31 -33.60 -15.15
C ALA A 118 3.89 -32.31 -15.76
N THR A 119 4.79 -31.60 -15.06
CA THR A 119 5.38 -30.32 -15.53
C THR A 119 5.96 -30.43 -16.92
N SER A 120 6.83 -31.43 -17.17
CA SER A 120 7.43 -31.63 -18.50
C SER A 120 6.39 -31.83 -19.60
N SER A 121 5.26 -32.52 -19.31
CA SER A 121 4.16 -32.70 -20.27
C SER A 121 3.44 -31.39 -20.56
N LEU A 122 3.19 -30.55 -19.54
CA LEU A 122 2.61 -29.22 -19.73
C LEU A 122 3.55 -28.29 -20.54
N LEU A 123 4.88 -28.35 -20.29
CA LEU A 123 5.87 -27.60 -21.06
C LEU A 123 5.93 -28.02 -22.54
N GLN A 124 5.75 -29.28 -22.84
CA GLN A 124 5.63 -29.74 -24.23
C GLN A 124 4.34 -29.28 -24.88
N LEU A 125 3.21 -29.29 -24.15
CA LEU A 125 1.93 -28.83 -24.67
C LEU A 125 1.94 -27.32 -24.97
N ILE A 126 2.47 -26.50 -24.07
CA ILE A 126 2.53 -25.05 -24.28
C ILE A 126 3.43 -24.68 -25.47
N ALA A 127 4.53 -25.41 -25.67
CA ALA A 127 5.44 -25.21 -26.81
C ALA A 127 4.81 -25.59 -28.17
N ALA A 128 3.81 -26.48 -28.16
CA ALA A 128 3.11 -26.95 -29.36
C ALA A 128 1.80 -26.17 -29.64
N SER A 129 1.28 -25.42 -28.69
CA SER A 129 0.00 -24.71 -28.79
C SER A 129 0.16 -23.34 -29.43
N GLU A 130 -0.74 -22.99 -30.35
CA GLU A 130 -0.92 -21.64 -30.93
C GLU A 130 -2.21 -20.98 -30.41
N ASN A 131 -2.95 -21.65 -29.53
CA ASN A 131 -4.23 -21.17 -29.01
C ASN A 131 -4.03 -20.46 -27.67
N ASP A 132 -4.25 -19.15 -27.63
CA ASP A 132 -4.11 -18.34 -26.41
C ASP A 132 -4.93 -18.86 -25.22
N ALA A 133 -6.13 -19.40 -25.44
CA ALA A 133 -6.96 -19.94 -24.36
C ALA A 133 -6.37 -21.23 -23.76
N GLU A 134 -5.77 -22.07 -24.57
CA GLU A 134 -5.06 -23.27 -24.10
C GLU A 134 -3.76 -22.89 -23.40
N ILE A 135 -2.98 -21.97 -23.97
CA ILE A 135 -1.76 -21.42 -23.37
C ILE A 135 -2.06 -20.80 -22.00
N LEU A 136 -3.12 -19.99 -21.89
CA LEU A 136 -3.56 -19.40 -20.64
C LEU A 136 -3.81 -20.47 -19.57
N LEU A 137 -4.58 -21.48 -19.91
CA LEU A 137 -4.90 -22.59 -19.01
C LEU A 137 -3.65 -23.35 -18.54
N ILE A 138 -2.68 -23.58 -19.47
CA ILE A 138 -1.43 -24.25 -19.12
C ILE A 138 -0.59 -23.38 -18.19
N ILE A 139 -0.48 -22.08 -18.43
CA ILE A 139 0.22 -21.13 -17.57
C ILE A 139 -0.37 -21.15 -16.15
N GLU A 140 -1.70 -21.06 -16.04
CA GLU A 140 -2.40 -21.12 -14.75
C GLU A 140 -2.12 -22.46 -14.03
N SER A 141 -2.16 -23.57 -14.77
CA SER A 141 -1.88 -24.89 -14.20
C SER A 141 -0.43 -25.06 -13.77
N LEU A 142 0.54 -24.57 -14.54
CA LEU A 142 1.96 -24.54 -14.15
C LEU A 142 2.18 -23.71 -12.87
N GLY A 143 1.48 -22.58 -12.74
CA GLY A 143 1.49 -21.76 -11.52
C GLY A 143 0.98 -22.53 -10.31
N LEU A 144 -0.16 -23.23 -10.43
CA LEU A 144 -0.73 -24.04 -9.35
C LEU A 144 0.16 -25.22 -8.97
N VAL A 145 0.82 -25.86 -9.95
CA VAL A 145 1.81 -26.92 -9.70
C VAL A 145 2.98 -26.36 -8.89
N GLY A 146 3.48 -25.18 -9.22
CA GLY A 146 4.54 -24.53 -8.47
C GLY A 146 5.95 -25.04 -8.73
N ASP A 147 6.16 -25.86 -9.76
CA ASP A 147 7.45 -26.45 -10.09
C ASP A 147 8.42 -25.41 -10.69
N PRO A 148 9.63 -25.22 -10.11
CA PRO A 148 10.64 -24.31 -10.65
C PRO A 148 11.07 -24.59 -12.09
N GLU A 149 10.90 -25.80 -12.62
CA GLU A 149 11.21 -26.13 -14.02
C GLU A 149 10.43 -25.24 -15.00
N ALA A 150 9.23 -24.77 -14.61
CA ALA A 150 8.38 -23.91 -15.42
C ALA A 150 8.86 -22.46 -15.54
N ILE A 151 9.79 -21.98 -14.69
CA ILE A 151 10.17 -20.56 -14.57
C ILE A 151 10.59 -19.96 -15.91
N ASN A 152 11.43 -20.65 -16.67
CA ASN A 152 11.93 -20.08 -17.93
C ASN A 152 10.80 -19.89 -18.95
N THR A 153 9.95 -20.90 -19.13
CA THR A 153 8.79 -20.80 -20.01
C THR A 153 7.81 -19.72 -19.57
N LEU A 154 7.49 -19.65 -18.27
CA LEU A 154 6.64 -18.59 -17.72
C LEU A 154 7.25 -17.19 -17.91
N THR A 155 8.59 -17.08 -17.85
CA THR A 155 9.30 -15.81 -18.08
C THR A 155 9.13 -15.32 -19.51
N ASP A 156 9.12 -16.19 -20.50
CA ASP A 156 8.90 -15.81 -21.90
C ASP A 156 7.54 -15.13 -22.09
N TYR A 157 6.50 -15.59 -21.38
CA TYR A 157 5.16 -15.01 -21.43
C TYR A 157 5.02 -13.66 -20.70
N LEU A 158 5.99 -13.25 -19.88
CA LEU A 158 6.00 -11.88 -19.32
C LEU A 158 6.10 -10.79 -20.41
N TYR A 159 6.52 -11.16 -21.61
CA TYR A 159 6.71 -10.27 -22.77
C TYR A 159 5.78 -10.63 -23.93
N ALA A 160 4.72 -11.40 -23.69
CA ALA A 160 3.73 -11.76 -24.70
C ALA A 160 2.98 -10.52 -25.23
N ALA A 161 2.44 -10.61 -26.44
CA ALA A 161 1.61 -9.54 -27.01
C ALA A 161 0.22 -9.45 -26.33
N ASN A 162 -0.30 -10.58 -25.85
CA ASN A 162 -1.59 -10.66 -25.17
C ASN A 162 -1.42 -10.36 -23.68
N LYS A 163 -2.11 -9.29 -23.19
CA LYS A 163 -2.05 -8.85 -21.80
C LYS A 163 -2.55 -9.91 -20.81
N GLU A 164 -3.53 -10.73 -21.18
CA GLU A 164 -4.05 -11.79 -20.32
C GLU A 164 -2.97 -12.84 -20.03
N LEU A 165 -2.16 -13.21 -21.02
CA LEU A 165 -1.04 -14.13 -20.86
C LEU A 165 0.06 -13.53 -19.96
N ILE A 166 0.34 -12.21 -20.08
CA ILE A 166 1.29 -11.52 -19.21
C ILE A 166 0.82 -11.60 -17.75
N VAL A 167 -0.45 -11.26 -17.49
CA VAL A 167 -1.02 -11.30 -16.14
C VAL A 167 -0.98 -12.70 -15.56
N ALA A 168 -1.37 -13.71 -16.35
CA ALA A 168 -1.33 -15.10 -15.92
C ALA A 168 0.11 -15.57 -15.61
N ALA A 169 1.09 -15.20 -16.44
CA ALA A 169 2.49 -15.55 -16.22
C ALA A 169 3.06 -14.89 -14.93
N ILE A 170 2.69 -13.64 -14.66
CA ILE A 170 3.06 -12.95 -13.43
C ILE A 170 2.48 -13.67 -12.20
N GLN A 171 1.19 -14.03 -12.26
CA GLN A 171 0.53 -14.76 -11.18
C GLN A 171 1.13 -16.16 -10.98
N ALA A 172 1.39 -16.88 -12.09
CA ALA A 172 2.02 -18.18 -12.04
C ALA A 172 3.43 -18.15 -11.43
N LEU A 173 4.28 -17.18 -11.82
CA LEU A 173 5.59 -16.98 -11.20
C LEU A 173 5.48 -16.62 -9.71
N GLY A 174 4.45 -15.83 -9.34
CA GLY A 174 4.14 -15.54 -7.95
C GLY A 174 3.78 -16.80 -7.15
N GLN A 175 3.00 -17.72 -7.74
CA GLN A 175 2.64 -19.00 -7.13
C GLN A 175 3.84 -19.96 -7.00
N VAL A 176 4.75 -19.98 -7.98
CA VAL A 176 6.02 -20.69 -7.88
C VAL A 176 6.84 -20.18 -6.71
N GLY A 177 6.85 -18.86 -6.46
CA GLY A 177 7.31 -18.22 -5.23
C GLY A 177 8.81 -18.38 -4.92
N THR A 178 9.62 -18.88 -5.83
CA THR A 178 11.08 -19.04 -5.61
C THR A 178 11.82 -17.70 -5.80
N PRO A 179 13.00 -17.50 -5.18
CA PRO A 179 13.80 -16.31 -5.41
C PRO A 179 14.11 -16.04 -6.88
N THR A 180 14.29 -17.10 -7.68
CA THR A 180 14.51 -16.98 -9.13
C THR A 180 13.28 -16.41 -9.84
N ALA A 181 12.07 -16.89 -9.51
CA ALA A 181 10.83 -16.37 -10.05
C ALA A 181 10.64 -14.89 -9.64
N MET A 182 10.93 -14.53 -8.39
CA MET A 182 10.86 -13.14 -7.91
C MET A 182 11.86 -12.24 -8.64
N HIS A 183 13.07 -12.71 -8.94
CA HIS A 183 14.01 -11.97 -9.78
C HIS A 183 13.47 -11.70 -11.19
N ARG A 184 12.84 -12.69 -11.83
CA ARG A 184 12.22 -12.49 -13.16
C ARG A 184 11.09 -11.45 -13.13
N LEU A 185 10.27 -11.47 -12.09
CA LEU A 185 9.25 -10.44 -11.89
C LEU A 185 9.88 -9.06 -11.66
N ALA A 186 10.96 -8.98 -10.86
CA ALA A 186 11.66 -7.73 -10.59
C ALA A 186 12.30 -7.12 -11.85
N GLU A 187 12.81 -7.94 -12.77
CA GLU A 187 13.36 -7.52 -14.06
C GLU A 187 12.28 -6.97 -15.01
N ARG A 188 11.03 -7.44 -14.87
CA ARG A 188 9.89 -7.00 -15.69
C ARG A 188 9.37 -5.61 -15.33
N MET A 189 9.62 -5.14 -14.10
CA MET A 189 9.11 -3.86 -13.59
C MET A 189 9.65 -2.64 -14.36
N GLY A 190 8.93 -1.54 -14.30
CA GLY A 190 9.34 -0.22 -14.80
C GLY A 190 8.82 0.12 -16.20
N THR A 191 7.97 -0.70 -16.82
CA THR A 191 7.44 -0.48 -18.16
C THR A 191 5.93 -0.18 -18.23
N ASP A 192 5.18 -0.65 -17.23
CA ASP A 192 3.71 -0.50 -17.15
C ASP A 192 3.27 -0.46 -15.70
N ASN A 193 2.64 0.63 -15.28
CA ASN A 193 2.23 0.84 -13.89
C ASN A 193 1.25 -0.22 -13.37
N GLU A 194 0.32 -0.73 -14.21
CA GLU A 194 -0.64 -1.76 -13.78
C GLU A 194 0.08 -3.09 -13.50
N ILE A 195 1.04 -3.42 -14.36
CA ILE A 195 1.90 -4.60 -14.19
C ILE A 195 2.77 -4.45 -12.95
N ASP A 196 3.37 -3.28 -12.74
CA ASP A 196 4.22 -3.00 -11.59
C ASP A 196 3.44 -3.13 -10.27
N TYR A 197 2.19 -2.66 -10.22
CA TYR A 197 1.30 -2.86 -9.07
C TYR A 197 1.02 -4.34 -8.78
N LEU A 198 0.73 -5.11 -9.84
CA LEU A 198 0.49 -6.55 -9.70
C LEU A 198 1.73 -7.26 -9.15
N ILE A 199 2.91 -6.95 -9.67
CA ILE A 199 4.17 -7.52 -9.21
C ILE A 199 4.47 -7.14 -7.76
N LEU A 200 4.29 -5.86 -7.38
CA LEU A 200 4.48 -5.41 -6.01
C LEU A 200 3.49 -6.07 -5.03
N SER A 201 2.26 -6.33 -5.47
CA SER A 201 1.28 -7.09 -4.69
C SER A 201 1.76 -8.52 -4.41
N ILE A 202 2.30 -9.19 -5.44
CA ILE A 202 2.90 -10.52 -5.29
C ILE A 202 4.11 -10.48 -4.34
N PHE A 203 4.97 -9.49 -4.46
CA PHE A 203 6.10 -9.33 -3.55
C PHE A 203 5.66 -9.19 -2.09
N SER A 204 4.57 -8.47 -1.85
CA SER A 204 4.03 -8.32 -0.49
C SER A 204 3.39 -9.61 0.07
N GLU A 205 3.05 -10.56 -0.78
CA GLU A 205 2.55 -11.90 -0.39
C GLU A 205 3.68 -12.89 -0.17
N VAL A 206 4.64 -12.95 -1.11
CA VAL A 206 5.78 -13.90 -1.07
C VAL A 206 6.75 -13.54 0.05
N GLN A 207 7.10 -12.26 0.19
CA GLN A 207 7.93 -11.73 1.26
C GLN A 207 9.29 -12.43 1.43
N ASP A 208 9.89 -12.89 0.34
CA ASP A 208 11.29 -13.31 0.34
C ASP A 208 12.22 -12.09 0.32
N GLN A 209 13.54 -12.33 0.38
CA GLN A 209 14.49 -11.22 0.43
C GLN A 209 14.40 -10.33 -0.83
N VAL A 210 14.25 -10.92 -2.02
CA VAL A 210 14.15 -10.17 -3.29
C VAL A 210 12.91 -9.30 -3.31
N SER A 211 11.78 -9.85 -2.86
CA SER A 211 10.50 -9.14 -2.76
C SER A 211 10.58 -7.95 -1.81
N LEU A 212 11.16 -8.16 -0.61
CA LEU A 212 11.34 -7.10 0.38
C LEU A 212 12.29 -6.01 -0.12
N ASP A 213 13.39 -6.38 -0.77
CA ASP A 213 14.35 -5.44 -1.36
C ASP A 213 13.66 -4.56 -2.42
N LYS A 214 12.83 -5.16 -3.29
CA LYS A 214 12.13 -4.42 -4.34
C LYS A 214 11.03 -3.50 -3.80
N LEU A 215 10.26 -3.94 -2.81
CA LEU A 215 9.30 -3.08 -2.11
C LEU A 215 10.02 -1.91 -1.44
N ASN A 216 11.16 -2.18 -0.80
CA ASN A 216 11.99 -1.16 -0.17
C ASN A 216 12.58 -0.16 -1.18
N ASP A 217 13.12 -0.63 -2.31
CA ASP A 217 13.62 0.23 -3.37
C ASP A 217 12.51 1.14 -3.94
N THR A 218 11.28 0.63 -4.01
CA THR A 218 10.12 1.36 -4.55
C THR A 218 9.73 2.55 -3.67
N ILE A 219 10.11 2.60 -2.39
CA ILE A 219 9.95 3.81 -1.55
C ILE A 219 10.69 5.04 -2.14
N ARG A 220 11.73 4.82 -2.95
CA ARG A 220 12.52 5.86 -3.63
C ARG A 220 11.99 6.20 -5.02
N SER A 221 10.93 5.58 -5.48
CA SER A 221 10.36 5.82 -6.82
C SER A 221 10.05 7.31 -7.02
N HIS A 222 10.33 7.84 -8.20
CA HIS A 222 9.91 9.20 -8.59
C HIS A 222 8.39 9.34 -8.67
N TYR A 223 7.67 8.22 -8.87
CA TYR A 223 6.22 8.20 -8.94
C TYR A 223 5.60 8.10 -7.53
N ALA A 224 4.89 9.15 -7.11
CA ALA A 224 4.28 9.23 -5.78
C ALA A 224 3.32 8.05 -5.48
N HIS A 225 2.52 7.64 -6.46
CA HIS A 225 1.59 6.52 -6.31
C HIS A 225 2.31 5.20 -6.03
N MET A 226 3.46 4.95 -6.67
CA MET A 226 4.28 3.76 -6.42
C MET A 226 4.90 3.78 -5.01
N ARG A 227 5.41 4.95 -4.59
CA ARG A 227 5.92 5.12 -3.20
C ARG A 227 4.85 4.84 -2.17
N THR A 228 3.65 5.42 -2.37
CA THR A 228 2.52 5.24 -1.44
C THR A 228 2.10 3.78 -1.36
N PHE A 229 2.02 3.09 -2.51
CA PHE A 229 1.70 1.67 -2.54
C PHE A 229 2.75 0.84 -1.79
N ALA A 230 4.05 1.02 -2.11
CA ALA A 230 5.13 0.28 -1.46
C ALA A 230 5.17 0.50 0.06
N LYS A 231 4.97 1.75 0.51
CA LYS A 231 4.87 2.06 1.95
C LYS A 231 3.71 1.32 2.60
N ALA A 232 2.51 1.34 2.00
CA ALA A 232 1.34 0.65 2.51
C ALA A 232 1.58 -0.87 2.61
N GLU A 233 2.21 -1.47 1.59
CA GLU A 233 2.53 -2.90 1.60
C GLU A 233 3.60 -3.25 2.66
N LEU A 234 4.63 -2.45 2.84
CA LEU A 234 5.63 -2.65 3.90
C LEU A 234 5.01 -2.53 5.30
N VAL A 235 4.08 -1.59 5.50
CA VAL A 235 3.31 -1.50 6.76
C VAL A 235 2.45 -2.75 6.95
N ARG A 236 1.80 -3.25 5.90
CA ARG A 236 0.99 -4.48 5.95
C ARG A 236 1.83 -5.72 6.28
N ILE A 237 3.04 -5.81 5.73
CA ILE A 237 4.02 -6.87 6.07
C ILE A 237 4.43 -6.79 7.54
N GLY A 238 4.57 -5.59 8.06
CA GLY A 238 4.84 -5.35 9.49
C GLY A 238 6.26 -5.70 9.92
N PRO A 239 6.45 -6.38 11.08
CA PRO A 239 7.77 -6.58 11.70
C PRO A 239 8.81 -7.25 10.80
N LYS A 240 8.40 -8.08 9.83
CA LYS A 240 9.32 -8.74 8.90
C LYS A 240 10.07 -7.75 8.00
N ALA A 241 9.48 -6.58 7.70
CA ALA A 241 10.11 -5.52 6.92
C ALA A 241 11.06 -4.64 7.74
N VAL A 242 10.97 -4.67 9.08
CA VAL A 242 11.73 -3.74 9.94
C VAL A 242 13.25 -3.83 9.76
N PRO A 243 13.90 -5.02 9.64
CA PRO A 243 15.35 -5.09 9.46
C PRO A 243 15.86 -4.30 8.26
N ILE A 244 15.24 -4.46 7.08
CA ILE A 244 15.67 -3.74 5.87
C ILE A 244 15.40 -2.23 5.98
N LEU A 245 14.32 -1.84 6.64
CA LEU A 245 14.02 -0.44 6.90
C LEU A 245 15.02 0.21 7.87
N ILE A 246 15.54 -0.53 8.85
CA ILE A 246 16.57 -0.04 9.76
C ILE A 246 17.86 0.27 9.00
N ASP A 247 18.24 -0.55 8.03
CA ASP A 247 19.45 -0.33 7.21
C ASP A 247 19.35 0.97 6.40
N ASN A 248 18.16 1.35 5.95
CA ASN A 248 17.93 2.61 5.24
C ASN A 248 18.24 3.86 6.07
N LEU A 249 18.19 3.77 7.41
CA LEU A 249 18.51 4.92 8.28
C LEU A 249 19.98 5.37 8.15
N LEU A 250 20.84 4.53 7.58
CA LEU A 250 22.24 4.83 7.30
C LEU A 250 22.46 5.49 5.93
N HIS A 251 21.44 5.56 5.09
CA HIS A 251 21.53 6.13 3.74
C HIS A 251 21.70 7.64 3.78
N ASP A 252 22.42 8.22 2.82
CA ASP A 252 22.73 9.66 2.80
C ASP A 252 21.52 10.54 2.38
N ASP A 253 20.60 10.00 1.59
CA ASP A 253 19.41 10.70 1.11
C ASP A 253 18.43 11.00 2.26
N PRO A 254 18.18 12.29 2.59
CA PRO A 254 17.27 12.67 3.66
C PRO A 254 15.81 12.24 3.40
N ASP A 255 15.34 12.31 2.16
CA ASP A 255 13.94 12.00 1.82
C ASP A 255 13.67 10.50 1.97
N PHE A 256 14.62 9.67 1.55
CA PHE A 256 14.54 8.23 1.78
C PHE A 256 14.50 7.88 3.26
N ARG A 257 15.33 8.53 4.09
CA ARG A 257 15.29 8.37 5.56
C ARG A 257 13.94 8.80 6.15
N ILE A 258 13.37 9.91 5.68
CA ILE A 258 12.06 10.39 6.13
C ILE A 258 10.96 9.39 5.79
N HIS A 259 10.93 8.90 4.55
CA HIS A 259 9.96 7.88 4.13
C HIS A 259 10.09 6.60 4.95
N THR A 260 11.32 6.18 5.20
CA THR A 260 11.62 5.00 6.04
C THR A 260 11.15 5.19 7.48
N LEU A 261 11.41 6.34 8.09
CA LEU A 261 10.99 6.66 9.46
C LEU A 261 9.47 6.64 9.60
N ASN A 262 8.75 7.16 8.59
CA ASN A 262 7.28 7.11 8.58
C ASN A 262 6.79 5.66 8.58
N VAL A 263 7.34 4.79 7.71
CA VAL A 263 6.95 3.37 7.64
C VAL A 263 7.29 2.65 8.95
N LEU A 264 8.47 2.89 9.55
CA LEU A 264 8.85 2.31 10.85
C LEU A 264 7.91 2.75 11.97
N GLY A 265 7.49 4.02 11.98
CA GLY A 265 6.51 4.52 12.93
C GLY A 265 5.14 3.86 12.74
N ASP A 266 4.66 3.75 11.51
CA ASP A 266 3.37 3.14 11.17
C ASP A 266 3.34 1.63 11.48
N ILE A 267 4.45 0.90 11.30
CA ILE A 267 4.58 -0.51 11.72
C ILE A 267 4.49 -0.65 13.24
N GLY A 268 5.05 0.29 14.00
CA GLY A 268 4.95 0.29 15.45
C GLY A 268 5.81 -0.76 16.18
N ASP A 269 6.80 -1.36 15.52
CA ASP A 269 7.65 -2.40 16.12
C ASP A 269 8.75 -1.81 17.02
N GLU A 270 8.86 -2.33 18.26
CA GLU A 270 9.81 -1.81 19.26
C GLU A 270 11.28 -1.97 18.87
N SER A 271 11.62 -2.86 17.94
CA SER A 271 13.01 -3.06 17.46
C SER A 271 13.56 -1.83 16.73
N ALA A 272 12.70 -0.96 16.17
CA ALA A 272 13.07 0.29 15.52
C ALA A 272 13.51 1.39 16.50
N ILE A 273 13.16 1.29 17.80
CA ILE A 273 13.41 2.35 18.80
C ILE A 273 14.91 2.67 18.94
N VAL A 274 15.73 1.64 19.12
CA VAL A 274 17.19 1.83 19.33
C VAL A 274 17.87 2.40 18.07
N PRO A 275 17.63 1.88 16.85
CA PRO A 275 18.18 2.46 15.63
C PRO A 275 17.77 3.92 15.39
N ILE A 276 16.50 4.29 15.63
CA ILE A 276 16.03 5.67 15.47
C ILE A 276 16.69 6.60 16.50
N ARG A 277 16.82 6.16 17.75
CA ARG A 277 17.55 6.93 18.77
C ARG A 277 19.03 7.11 18.43
N LYS A 278 19.67 6.08 17.86
CA LYS A 278 21.06 6.16 17.40
C LYS A 278 21.19 7.16 16.23
N LEU A 279 20.22 7.18 15.32
CA LEU A 279 20.15 8.18 14.26
C LEU A 279 20.12 9.60 14.85
N LEU A 280 19.24 9.88 15.81
CA LEU A 280 19.14 11.18 16.47
C LEU A 280 20.41 11.55 17.23
N ALA A 281 21.08 10.59 17.91
CA ALA A 281 22.32 10.81 18.64
C ALA A 281 23.50 11.19 17.72
N ASN A 282 23.41 10.84 16.42
CA ASN A 282 24.39 11.26 15.42
C ASN A 282 24.10 12.66 14.83
N GLU A 283 23.14 13.39 15.38
CA GLU A 283 22.76 14.76 15.03
C GLU A 283 22.59 14.98 13.51
N PRO A 284 21.58 14.37 12.86
CA PRO A 284 21.35 14.53 11.43
C PRO A 284 21.23 16.03 11.06
N LYS A 285 21.95 16.44 10.03
CA LYS A 285 21.95 17.85 9.55
C LYS A 285 20.55 18.31 9.13
N SER A 286 19.77 17.42 8.52
CA SER A 286 18.40 17.74 8.09
C SER A 286 17.46 17.78 9.28
N ALA A 287 16.87 18.93 9.53
CA ALA A 287 15.83 19.13 10.55
C ALA A 287 14.61 18.23 10.28
N ASN A 288 14.24 18.01 9.02
CA ASN A 288 13.11 17.15 8.66
C ASN A 288 13.37 15.68 9.00
N VAL A 289 14.61 15.20 8.90
CA VAL A 289 14.97 13.84 9.36
C VAL A 289 14.83 13.75 10.88
N ARG A 290 15.30 14.77 11.64
CA ARG A 290 15.13 14.79 13.10
C ARG A 290 13.66 14.86 13.48
N PHE A 291 12.87 15.69 12.79
CA PHE A 291 11.42 15.77 12.97
C PHE A 291 10.76 14.38 12.75
N ALA A 292 11.01 13.75 11.60
CA ALA A 292 10.44 12.43 11.28
C ALA A 292 10.84 11.35 12.29
N ALA A 293 12.07 11.44 12.82
CA ALA A 293 12.54 10.51 13.84
C ALA A 293 11.76 10.66 15.16
N TYR A 294 11.46 11.90 15.60
CA TYR A 294 10.62 12.11 16.79
C TYR A 294 9.17 11.71 16.55
N GLU A 295 8.59 11.99 15.38
CA GLU A 295 7.23 11.53 15.02
C GLU A 295 7.16 9.99 15.02
N ALA A 296 8.16 9.30 14.44
CA ALA A 296 8.23 7.84 14.48
C ALA A 296 8.31 7.32 15.93
N LEU A 297 9.20 7.89 16.75
CA LEU A 297 9.31 7.52 18.16
C LEU A 297 8.02 7.76 18.94
N ALA A 298 7.22 8.77 18.57
CA ALA A 298 5.91 9.01 19.17
C ALA A 298 4.91 7.88 18.91
N MET A 299 5.06 7.14 17.82
CA MET A 299 4.19 6.01 17.45
C MET A 299 4.67 4.67 18.02
N LEU A 300 5.91 4.60 18.49
CA LEU A 300 6.52 3.39 19.03
C LEU A 300 6.27 3.24 20.53
N PRO A 301 6.19 1.99 21.07
CA PRO A 301 5.94 1.74 22.50
C PRO A 301 7.20 1.96 23.36
N LEU A 302 7.50 3.19 23.71
CA LEU A 302 8.70 3.57 24.48
C LEU A 302 8.57 3.17 25.96
N LYS A 303 8.82 1.93 26.31
CA LYS A 303 8.77 1.43 27.71
C LYS A 303 9.92 1.97 28.58
N LYS A 304 11.09 2.24 28.00
CA LYS A 304 12.31 2.71 28.69
C LYS A 304 13.06 3.72 27.81
N GLY A 305 13.73 4.68 28.46
CA GLY A 305 14.59 5.65 27.78
C GLY A 305 13.84 6.80 27.10
N ALA A 306 12.58 7.04 27.44
CA ALA A 306 11.82 8.19 26.95
C ALA A 306 12.48 9.54 27.33
N TYR A 307 13.33 9.56 28.37
CA TYR A 307 14.10 10.74 28.78
C TYR A 307 15.01 11.27 27.66
N THR A 308 15.45 10.43 26.73
CA THR A 308 16.28 10.88 25.59
C THR A 308 15.52 11.76 24.61
N LEU A 309 14.17 11.75 24.65
CA LEU A 309 13.33 12.63 23.85
C LEU A 309 13.46 14.09 24.29
N THR A 310 13.83 14.35 25.57
CA THR A 310 13.96 15.72 26.10
C THR A 310 15.06 16.51 25.40
N ALA A 311 16.07 15.86 24.84
CA ALA A 311 17.09 16.55 24.02
C ALA A 311 16.48 17.26 22.80
N GLY A 312 15.39 16.75 22.25
CA GLY A 312 14.69 17.37 21.14
C GLY A 312 13.96 18.67 21.50
N LEU A 313 13.71 18.93 22.80
CA LEU A 313 13.07 20.20 23.22
C LEU A 313 14.00 21.41 23.08
N THR A 314 15.29 21.18 22.89
CA THR A 314 16.32 22.22 22.70
C THR A 314 16.89 22.22 21.27
N ASP A 315 16.23 21.56 20.31
CA ASP A 315 16.64 21.59 18.91
C ASP A 315 16.61 23.04 18.38
N PRO A 316 17.53 23.41 17.47
CA PRO A 316 17.53 24.75 16.86
C PRO A 316 16.24 25.10 16.08
N GLU A 317 15.47 24.11 15.67
CA GLU A 317 14.27 24.27 14.85
C GLU A 317 12.99 23.98 15.65
N ASP A 318 12.12 24.99 15.83
CA ASP A 318 10.89 24.92 16.62
C ASP A 318 9.99 23.72 16.25
N HIS A 319 9.86 23.40 14.97
CA HIS A 319 9.03 22.27 14.52
C HIS A 319 9.57 20.90 15.01
N VAL A 320 10.90 20.75 15.12
CA VAL A 320 11.53 19.55 15.71
C VAL A 320 11.25 19.50 17.21
N CYS A 321 11.35 20.63 17.91
CA CYS A 321 10.99 20.73 19.32
C CYS A 321 9.53 20.31 19.58
N ILE A 322 8.61 20.74 18.72
CA ILE A 322 7.18 20.38 18.80
C ILE A 322 6.99 18.86 18.59
N ALA A 323 7.68 18.26 17.61
CA ALA A 323 7.63 16.82 17.40
C ALA A 323 8.16 16.04 18.61
N ALA A 324 9.27 16.50 19.20
CA ALA A 324 9.82 15.92 20.43
C ALA A 324 8.84 16.07 21.61
N ALA A 325 8.21 17.23 21.78
CA ALA A 325 7.20 17.45 22.81
C ALA A 325 6.01 16.50 22.66
N ARG A 326 5.51 16.29 21.43
CA ARG A 326 4.45 15.32 21.12
C ARG A 326 4.86 13.89 21.40
N ALA A 327 6.11 13.52 21.07
CA ALA A 327 6.64 12.20 21.37
C ALA A 327 6.71 11.96 22.88
N ILE A 328 7.11 12.96 23.65
CA ILE A 328 7.12 12.92 25.11
C ILE A 328 5.68 12.80 25.65
N ASP A 329 4.75 13.59 25.12
CA ASP A 329 3.36 13.62 25.58
C ASP A 329 2.66 12.26 25.38
N ARG A 330 2.87 11.62 24.25
CA ARG A 330 2.35 10.25 23.96
C ARG A 330 2.96 9.19 24.85
N ASN A 331 4.23 9.35 25.23
CA ASN A 331 4.96 8.44 26.11
C ASN A 331 5.07 9.00 27.54
N PHE A 332 4.10 9.80 27.96
CA PHE A 332 4.12 10.56 29.20
C PHE A 332 4.33 9.68 30.45
N SER A 333 5.17 10.18 31.35
CA SER A 333 5.38 9.58 32.67
C SER A 333 5.70 10.66 33.72
N PRO A 334 5.45 10.41 34.99
CA PRO A 334 5.80 11.36 36.07
C PRO A 334 7.29 11.75 36.09
N ILE A 335 8.18 10.84 35.66
CA ILE A 335 9.63 11.11 35.57
C ILE A 335 9.92 12.14 34.50
N LEU A 336 9.24 12.02 33.30
CA LEU A 336 9.37 13.00 32.23
C LEU A 336 8.84 14.38 32.65
N ALA A 337 7.69 14.41 33.36
CA ALA A 337 7.15 15.64 33.91
C ALA A 337 8.13 16.35 34.84
N ALA A 338 8.76 15.59 35.76
CA ALA A 338 9.78 16.13 36.65
C ALA A 338 11.01 16.65 35.89
N GLY A 339 11.44 15.94 34.81
CA GLY A 339 12.53 16.39 33.95
C GLY A 339 12.20 17.72 33.26
N ILE A 340 11.00 17.85 32.71
CA ILE A 340 10.55 19.10 32.04
C ILE A 340 10.45 20.24 33.06
N LYS A 341 9.92 20.00 34.29
CA LYS A 341 9.92 21.00 35.36
C LYS A 341 11.33 21.50 35.72
N ASN A 342 12.33 20.63 35.71
CA ASN A 342 13.71 21.04 35.91
C ASN A 342 14.24 21.90 34.76
N LEU A 343 13.92 21.59 33.52
CA LEU A 343 14.28 22.40 32.33
C LEU A 343 13.66 23.80 32.39
N LEU A 344 12.39 23.92 32.83
CA LEU A 344 11.69 25.20 33.04
C LEU A 344 12.28 26.07 34.15
N ARG A 345 13.09 25.51 35.03
CA ARG A 345 13.84 26.22 36.11
C ARG A 345 15.29 26.49 35.73
N GLY A 346 15.70 26.13 34.52
CA GLY A 346 17.02 26.40 33.97
C GLY A 346 17.24 27.84 33.54
N ALA A 347 18.06 28.04 32.50
CA ALA A 347 18.27 29.37 31.94
C ALA A 347 16.96 29.97 31.43
N GLU A 348 16.67 31.24 31.78
CA GLU A 348 15.38 31.90 31.48
C GLU A 348 15.01 31.87 30.00
N LYS A 349 15.96 32.03 29.10
CA LYS A 349 15.72 31.99 27.66
C LYS A 349 15.27 30.62 27.18
N GLU A 350 15.92 29.55 27.67
CA GLU A 350 15.59 28.16 27.33
C GLU A 350 14.25 27.76 27.95
N ALA A 351 14.00 28.14 29.20
CA ALA A 351 12.76 27.86 29.90
C ALA A 351 11.55 28.49 29.16
N ARG A 352 11.66 29.77 28.74
CA ARG A 352 10.64 30.46 27.96
C ARG A 352 10.43 29.80 26.61
N HIS A 353 11.51 29.37 25.94
CA HIS A 353 11.40 28.65 24.67
C HIS A 353 10.64 27.31 24.83
N ILE A 354 10.99 26.50 25.83
CA ILE A 354 10.31 25.24 26.12
C ILE A 354 8.83 25.46 26.45
N ALA A 355 8.50 26.49 27.26
CA ALA A 355 7.10 26.83 27.53
C ALA A 355 6.33 27.21 26.25
N LYS A 356 6.94 27.98 25.34
CA LYS A 356 6.38 28.30 24.02
C LYS A 356 6.13 27.01 23.20
N ILE A 357 7.09 26.06 23.19
CA ILE A 357 6.96 24.80 22.47
C ILE A 357 5.82 23.94 23.02
N ILE A 358 5.69 23.82 24.35
CA ILE A 358 4.61 23.10 25.01
C ILE A 358 3.25 23.68 24.61
N VAL A 359 3.11 25.02 24.66
CA VAL A 359 1.88 25.70 24.28
C VAL A 359 1.54 25.49 22.81
N ASN A 360 2.49 25.67 21.90
CA ASN A 360 2.26 25.51 20.46
C ASN A 360 2.09 24.05 20.02
N GLY A 361 2.66 23.12 20.78
CA GLY A 361 2.65 21.69 20.47
C GLY A 361 1.29 21.01 20.68
N GLN A 362 0.38 21.63 21.45
CA GLN A 362 -0.89 21.04 21.88
C GLN A 362 -0.67 19.68 22.59
N VAL A 363 0.18 19.69 23.60
CA VAL A 363 0.62 18.50 24.35
C VAL A 363 -0.07 18.45 25.72
N ASP A 364 -1.17 17.74 25.78
CA ASP A 364 -2.16 17.79 26.87
C ASP A 364 -1.63 17.26 28.20
N ASN A 365 -0.97 16.08 28.16
CA ASN A 365 -0.46 15.43 29.37
C ASN A 365 0.66 16.27 30.02
N ILE A 366 1.59 16.78 29.20
CA ILE A 366 2.66 17.66 29.67
C ILE A 366 2.05 18.94 30.25
N PHE A 367 1.17 19.62 29.51
CA PHE A 367 0.55 20.86 29.92
C PHE A 367 -0.18 20.72 31.25
N LEU A 368 -1.05 19.70 31.39
CA LEU A 368 -1.78 19.45 32.64
C LEU A 368 -0.87 19.11 33.81
N SER A 369 0.22 18.36 33.58
CA SER A 369 1.19 18.03 34.64
C SER A 369 1.95 19.25 35.16
N LEU A 370 2.03 20.31 34.35
CA LEU A 370 2.69 21.56 34.66
C LEU A 370 1.71 22.67 35.13
N ALA A 371 0.40 22.44 35.01
CA ALA A 371 -0.62 23.44 35.30
C ALA A 371 -0.65 23.92 36.79
N ASP A 372 -0.05 23.15 37.71
CA ASP A 372 0.11 23.51 39.11
C ASP A 372 1.48 24.15 39.43
N ASP A 373 2.33 24.32 38.42
CA ASP A 373 3.65 24.96 38.60
C ASP A 373 3.54 26.46 38.29
N GLU A 374 3.70 27.29 39.30
CA GLU A 374 3.54 28.76 39.14
C GLU A 374 4.47 29.35 38.09
N VAL A 375 5.67 28.80 37.92
CA VAL A 375 6.64 29.27 36.90
C VAL A 375 6.11 28.98 35.50
N PHE A 376 5.58 27.76 35.25
CA PHE A 376 4.99 27.42 34.00
C PHE A 376 3.70 28.21 33.73
N GLU A 377 2.80 28.33 34.71
CA GLU A 377 1.56 29.10 34.57
C GLU A 377 1.86 30.52 34.12
N GLN A 378 2.83 31.20 34.77
CA GLN A 378 3.23 32.55 34.40
C GLN A 378 3.73 32.62 32.94
N MET A 379 4.63 31.71 32.54
CA MET A 379 5.15 31.66 31.19
C MET A 379 4.05 31.36 30.14
N ALA A 380 3.16 30.41 30.44
CA ALA A 380 2.05 30.06 29.56
C ALA A 380 1.08 31.22 29.35
N LEU A 381 0.81 32.02 30.41
CA LEU A 381 -0.03 33.21 30.35
C LEU A 381 0.60 34.35 29.53
N GLU A 382 1.93 34.36 29.39
CA GLU A 382 2.61 35.29 28.49
C GLU A 382 2.43 34.90 27.01
N TYR A 383 2.38 33.62 26.68
CA TYR A 383 2.32 33.14 25.28
C TYR A 383 0.90 32.87 24.79
N LEU A 384 0.02 32.27 25.60
CA LEU A 384 -1.31 31.83 25.19
C LEU A 384 -2.17 32.94 24.58
N PRO A 385 -2.17 34.20 25.08
CA PRO A 385 -2.93 35.30 24.47
C PRO A 385 -2.51 35.64 23.05
N HIS A 386 -1.26 35.34 22.68
CA HIS A 386 -0.67 35.63 21.39
C HIS A 386 -0.70 34.44 20.40
N THR A 387 -1.18 33.27 20.86
CA THR A 387 -1.27 32.07 20.03
C THR A 387 -2.52 32.07 19.14
N HIS A 388 -2.62 31.06 18.26
CA HIS A 388 -3.81 30.87 17.43
C HIS A 388 -5.04 30.63 18.34
N ARG A 389 -6.20 31.07 17.88
CA ARG A 389 -7.47 30.94 18.61
C ARG A 389 -7.75 29.47 19.00
N ASP A 390 -7.54 28.52 18.08
CA ASP A 390 -7.77 27.09 18.33
C ASP A 390 -6.91 26.55 19.47
N ILE A 391 -5.66 27.02 19.60
CA ILE A 391 -4.76 26.61 20.69
C ILE A 391 -5.29 27.14 22.02
N ARG A 392 -5.77 28.37 22.06
CA ARG A 392 -6.36 28.97 23.27
C ARG A 392 -7.65 28.27 23.68
N GLU A 393 -8.56 28.03 22.73
CA GLU A 393 -9.81 27.32 22.99
C GLU A 393 -9.56 25.88 23.44
N HIS A 394 -8.58 25.20 22.83
CA HIS A 394 -8.16 23.87 23.22
C HIS A 394 -7.72 23.84 24.70
N TYR A 395 -6.74 24.66 25.08
CA TYR A 395 -6.24 24.65 26.47
C TYR A 395 -7.27 25.19 27.46
N HIS A 396 -8.11 26.15 27.08
CA HIS A 396 -9.21 26.60 27.92
C HIS A 396 -10.17 25.44 28.23
N GLY A 397 -10.59 24.68 27.21
CA GLY A 397 -11.43 23.50 27.37
C GLY A 397 -10.76 22.41 28.24
N LEU A 398 -9.48 22.14 27.98
CA LEU A 398 -8.67 21.17 28.71
C LEU A 398 -8.57 21.51 30.21
N LEU A 399 -8.29 22.77 30.54
CA LEU A 399 -8.20 23.24 31.93
C LEU A 399 -9.55 23.17 32.67
N LEU A 400 -10.65 23.49 32.00
CA LEU A 400 -11.99 23.37 32.58
C LEU A 400 -12.33 21.90 32.88
N GLN A 401 -12.03 20.99 31.96
CA GLN A 401 -12.23 19.54 32.16
C GLN A 401 -11.38 18.98 33.31
N ALA A 402 -10.16 19.50 33.47
CA ALA A 402 -9.26 19.13 34.56
C ALA A 402 -9.58 19.82 35.90
N GLY A 403 -10.65 20.63 35.98
CA GLY A 403 -11.03 21.36 37.21
C GLY A 403 -10.16 22.57 37.55
N ARG A 404 -9.35 23.06 36.58
CA ARG A 404 -8.43 24.21 36.76
C ARG A 404 -9.10 25.52 36.31
N SER A 405 -10.27 25.81 36.90
CA SER A 405 -11.11 26.95 36.49
C SER A 405 -10.43 28.31 36.64
N ASP A 406 -9.53 28.46 37.63
CA ASP A 406 -8.86 29.76 37.87
C ASP A 406 -7.80 30.05 36.80
N PHE A 407 -7.05 29.05 36.36
CA PHE A 407 -6.13 29.20 35.22
C PHE A 407 -6.92 29.44 33.93
N ALA A 408 -8.00 28.68 33.68
CA ALA A 408 -8.86 28.85 32.50
C ALA A 408 -9.43 30.28 32.40
N LYS A 409 -9.90 30.86 33.52
CA LYS A 409 -10.41 32.27 33.54
C LYS A 409 -9.36 33.29 33.12
N LYS A 410 -8.10 33.08 33.48
CA LYS A 410 -6.99 33.98 33.12
C LYS A 410 -6.73 33.97 31.60
N LEU A 411 -7.10 32.91 30.88
CA LEU A 411 -6.95 32.79 29.42
C LEU A 411 -8.01 33.59 28.63
N THR A 412 -9.17 33.90 29.23
CA THR A 412 -10.28 34.57 28.54
C THR A 412 -10.10 36.06 28.36
N GLY A 413 -9.04 36.67 28.91
CA GLY A 413 -8.77 38.11 28.89
C GLY A 413 -8.23 38.71 27.58
N GLY A 414 -7.94 37.89 26.56
CA GLY A 414 -7.38 38.33 25.28
C GLY A 414 -8.34 38.08 24.12
N VAL A 415 -9.17 39.05 23.77
CA VAL A 415 -10.02 38.98 22.57
C VAL A 415 -9.18 39.42 21.37
N ASP A 416 -8.59 38.46 20.63
CA ASP A 416 -8.05 38.73 19.32
C ASP A 416 -9.19 38.61 18.30
N THR A 417 -9.74 39.76 17.87
CA THR A 417 -10.84 39.85 16.88
C THR A 417 -10.32 39.84 15.43
N THR A 418 -9.04 39.65 15.23
CA THR A 418 -8.47 39.58 13.88
C THR A 418 -8.79 38.23 13.23
N THR A 419 -9.67 38.26 12.24
CA THR A 419 -9.86 37.11 11.32
C THR A 419 -8.56 36.87 10.57
N ARG A 420 -7.85 35.80 10.93
CA ARG A 420 -6.63 35.39 10.24
C ARG A 420 -6.97 34.90 8.83
N GLN A 421 -6.08 35.18 7.87
CA GLN A 421 -6.27 34.77 6.49
C GLN A 421 -5.96 33.29 6.33
N LYS A 422 -6.85 32.56 5.66
CA LYS A 422 -6.70 31.12 5.40
C LYS A 422 -5.64 30.86 4.31
N ILE A 423 -4.72 29.93 4.56
CA ILE A 423 -3.79 29.39 3.57
C ILE A 423 -4.06 27.90 3.45
N VAL A 424 -4.34 27.44 2.24
CA VAL A 424 -4.50 26.02 1.93
C VAL A 424 -3.12 25.38 1.72
N ALA A 425 -2.86 24.25 2.35
CA ALA A 425 -1.69 23.43 2.08
C ALA A 425 -2.10 22.00 1.69
N VAL A 426 -1.53 21.50 0.60
CA VAL A 426 -1.83 20.18 0.02
C VAL A 426 -0.54 19.40 -0.12
N ASP A 427 -0.44 18.26 0.58
CA ASP A 427 0.74 17.40 0.58
C ASP A 427 0.32 15.98 1.00
N ASP A 428 0.78 14.95 0.30
CA ASP A 428 0.46 13.55 0.63
C ASP A 428 1.17 13.04 1.89
N SER A 429 2.07 13.82 2.43
CA SER A 429 2.78 13.56 3.68
C SER A 429 2.12 14.25 4.86
N ARG A 430 1.50 13.47 5.75
CA ARG A 430 0.94 13.97 7.02
C ARG A 430 1.99 14.72 7.85
N MET A 431 3.24 14.28 7.75
CA MET A 431 4.36 14.93 8.40
C MET A 431 4.53 16.38 7.88
N ILE A 432 4.57 16.56 6.57
CA ILE A 432 4.72 17.90 5.96
C ILE A 432 3.50 18.76 6.27
N LEU A 433 2.29 18.19 6.27
CA LEU A 433 1.08 18.91 6.69
C LEU A 433 1.17 19.39 8.14
N ASN A 434 1.76 18.60 9.06
CA ASN A 434 2.01 19.03 10.43
C ASN A 434 3.05 20.16 10.52
N ILE A 435 4.09 20.14 9.66
CA ILE A 435 5.06 21.24 9.55
C ILE A 435 4.35 22.50 9.05
N TYR A 436 3.52 22.41 7.99
CA TYR A 436 2.72 23.54 7.53
C TYR A 436 1.83 24.11 8.63
N LYS A 437 1.14 23.24 9.39
CA LYS A 437 0.28 23.66 10.48
C LYS A 437 1.04 24.52 11.50
N ALA A 438 2.15 24.01 12.00
CA ALA A 438 2.97 24.71 12.98
C ALA A 438 3.54 26.03 12.43
N THR A 439 4.12 25.97 11.22
CA THR A 439 4.77 27.11 10.58
C THR A 439 3.80 28.23 10.21
N LEU A 440 2.62 27.88 9.64
CA LEU A 440 1.61 28.87 9.27
C LEU A 440 0.97 29.53 10.50
N HIS A 441 0.74 28.76 11.57
CA HIS A 441 0.29 29.32 12.86
C HIS A 441 1.31 30.34 13.42
N GLU A 442 2.61 30.00 13.37
CA GLU A 442 3.69 30.89 13.80
C GLU A 442 3.73 32.18 12.96
N LEU A 443 3.51 32.08 11.64
CA LEU A 443 3.44 33.20 10.72
C LEU A 443 2.12 34.00 10.82
N GLY A 444 1.17 33.59 11.67
CA GLY A 444 -0.09 34.30 11.91
C GLY A 444 -1.20 34.00 10.90
N TYR A 445 -1.09 32.91 10.13
CA TYR A 445 -2.11 32.45 9.20
C TYR A 445 -2.97 31.32 9.79
N ASP A 446 -4.12 31.04 9.14
CA ASP A 446 -5.04 29.97 9.46
C ASP A 446 -4.86 28.84 8.43
N PRO A 447 -4.17 27.72 8.77
CA PRO A 447 -3.88 26.65 7.83
C PRO A 447 -5.11 25.75 7.59
N VAL A 448 -5.43 25.52 6.31
CA VAL A 448 -6.41 24.54 5.86
C VAL A 448 -5.65 23.43 5.13
N LEU A 449 -5.60 22.23 5.72
CA LEU A 449 -4.69 21.16 5.31
C LEU A 449 -5.43 20.04 4.59
N PHE A 450 -4.88 19.56 3.50
CA PHE A 450 -5.43 18.45 2.72
C PHE A 450 -4.34 17.43 2.38
N GLU A 451 -4.58 16.17 2.74
CA GLU A 451 -3.75 15.02 2.34
C GLU A 451 -4.05 14.63 0.87
N PHE A 452 -5.29 14.87 0.42
CA PHE A 452 -5.75 14.50 -0.91
C PHE A 452 -6.06 15.73 -1.76
N PRO A 453 -5.43 15.89 -2.95
CA PRO A 453 -5.66 17.03 -3.82
C PRO A 453 -7.12 17.19 -4.28
N ALA A 454 -7.86 16.07 -4.44
CA ALA A 454 -9.28 16.10 -4.79
C ALA A 454 -10.13 16.82 -3.74
N SER A 455 -9.85 16.59 -2.45
CA SER A 455 -10.55 17.25 -1.34
C SER A 455 -10.24 18.74 -1.29
N ALA A 456 -9.00 19.13 -1.58
CA ALA A 456 -8.62 20.55 -1.70
C ALA A 456 -9.38 21.24 -2.83
N LEU A 457 -9.49 20.60 -4.00
CA LEU A 457 -10.25 21.15 -5.14
C LEU A 457 -11.73 21.32 -4.81
N GLN A 458 -12.34 20.35 -4.14
CA GLN A 458 -13.73 20.46 -3.70
C GLN A 458 -13.93 21.65 -2.76
N TRP A 459 -13.04 21.83 -1.80
CA TRP A 459 -13.09 22.97 -0.87
C TRP A 459 -12.90 24.31 -1.59
N LEU A 460 -11.98 24.41 -2.55
CA LEU A 460 -11.69 25.60 -3.35
C LEU A 460 -12.84 26.03 -4.28
N GLN A 461 -13.84 25.19 -4.53
CA GLN A 461 -15.04 25.54 -5.28
C GLN A 461 -15.97 26.47 -4.47
N SER A 462 -15.98 26.35 -3.13
CA SER A 462 -16.87 27.12 -2.24
C SER A 462 -16.15 28.18 -1.44
N GLU A 463 -14.85 28.03 -1.24
CA GLU A 463 -14.04 28.88 -0.37
C GLU A 463 -12.85 29.49 -1.13
N LYS A 464 -12.47 30.71 -0.75
CA LYS A 464 -11.34 31.40 -1.35
C LYS A 464 -10.26 31.67 -0.30
N PRO A 465 -9.11 30.94 -0.36
CA PRO A 465 -7.99 31.22 0.53
C PRO A 465 -7.18 32.41 0.09
N LEU A 466 -6.27 32.88 0.97
CA LEU A 466 -5.25 33.88 0.63
C LEU A 466 -4.29 33.32 -0.43
N MET A 467 -3.88 32.04 -0.31
CA MET A 467 -3.01 31.35 -1.25
C MET A 467 -3.11 29.81 -1.08
N VAL A 468 -2.54 29.08 -2.03
CA VAL A 468 -2.39 27.63 -2.00
C VAL A 468 -0.90 27.27 -1.97
N LEU A 469 -0.51 26.39 -1.05
CA LEU A 469 0.77 25.71 -1.02
C LEU A 469 0.51 24.27 -1.51
N THR A 470 1.33 23.75 -2.40
CA THR A 470 1.14 22.37 -2.91
C THR A 470 2.46 21.67 -3.13
N ASP A 471 2.54 20.39 -2.78
CA ASP A 471 3.63 19.53 -3.25
C ASP A 471 3.51 19.31 -4.76
N LEU A 472 4.63 19.00 -5.41
CA LEU A 472 4.69 18.65 -6.82
C LEU A 472 4.18 17.22 -7.05
N ASN A 473 4.68 16.26 -6.25
CA ASN A 473 4.51 14.83 -6.44
C ASN A 473 3.52 14.23 -5.46
N MET A 474 2.25 14.27 -5.81
CA MET A 474 1.16 13.68 -5.03
C MET A 474 0.48 12.56 -5.83
N PRO A 475 -0.09 11.54 -5.15
CA PRO A 475 -0.89 10.50 -5.79
C PRO A 475 -2.08 11.09 -6.54
N GLU A 476 -2.51 10.42 -7.63
CA GLU A 476 -3.68 10.73 -8.46
C GLU A 476 -3.62 12.08 -9.19
N ILE A 477 -3.39 13.17 -8.48
CA ILE A 477 -3.35 14.53 -9.02
C ILE A 477 -2.03 15.18 -8.59
N THR A 478 -1.11 15.37 -9.53
CA THR A 478 0.15 16.08 -9.27
C THR A 478 -0.10 17.56 -8.94
N GLY A 479 0.87 18.23 -8.28
CA GLY A 479 0.78 19.66 -7.99
C GLY A 479 0.60 20.52 -9.23
N ILE A 480 1.17 20.14 -10.37
CA ILE A 480 0.97 20.82 -11.66
C ILE A 480 -0.50 20.72 -12.08
N LYS A 481 -1.07 19.53 -12.08
CA LYS A 481 -2.50 19.33 -12.41
C LYS A 481 -3.43 20.01 -11.41
N LEU A 482 -3.06 20.06 -10.14
CA LEU A 482 -3.78 20.79 -9.13
C LEU A 482 -3.75 22.30 -9.46
N ALA A 483 -2.58 22.86 -9.78
CA ALA A 483 -2.44 24.27 -10.14
C ALA A 483 -3.30 24.62 -11.38
N GLU A 484 -3.27 23.83 -12.43
CA GLU A 484 -4.11 24.00 -13.63
C GLU A 484 -5.61 24.07 -13.27
N ARG A 485 -6.09 23.14 -12.42
CA ARG A 485 -7.50 23.12 -11.98
C ARG A 485 -7.85 24.32 -11.09
N VAL A 486 -6.93 24.73 -10.21
CA VAL A 486 -7.11 25.96 -9.40
C VAL A 486 -7.18 27.19 -10.31
N ARG A 487 -6.42 27.24 -11.42
CA ARG A 487 -6.47 28.35 -12.40
C ARG A 487 -7.78 28.40 -13.19
N GLN A 488 -8.50 27.30 -13.31
CA GLN A 488 -9.86 27.30 -13.86
C GLN A 488 -10.86 27.98 -12.91
N LEU A 489 -10.59 27.95 -11.58
CA LEU A 489 -11.45 28.54 -10.56
C LEU A 489 -11.03 29.95 -10.19
N HIS A 490 -9.73 30.21 -10.07
CA HIS A 490 -9.16 31.44 -9.55
C HIS A 490 -7.96 31.91 -10.36
N SER A 491 -7.90 33.23 -10.64
CA SER A 491 -6.73 33.83 -11.30
C SER A 491 -5.49 33.80 -10.38
N ALA A 492 -4.30 33.85 -10.96
CA ALA A 492 -3.03 33.83 -10.23
C ALA A 492 -2.88 35.01 -9.23
N LYS A 493 -3.53 36.14 -9.53
CA LYS A 493 -3.56 37.33 -8.64
C LYS A 493 -4.56 37.16 -7.50
N ALA A 494 -5.67 36.41 -7.73
CA ALA A 494 -6.73 36.27 -6.74
C ALA A 494 -6.41 35.19 -5.70
N VAL A 495 -5.78 34.09 -6.11
CA VAL A 495 -5.29 32.99 -5.27
C VAL A 495 -3.91 32.57 -5.80
N PRO A 496 -2.83 33.15 -5.28
CA PRO A 496 -1.48 32.73 -5.63
C PRO A 496 -1.22 31.27 -5.23
N ILE A 497 -0.32 30.62 -5.95
CA ILE A 497 0.13 29.23 -5.67
C ILE A 497 1.64 29.24 -5.47
N ILE A 498 2.12 28.66 -4.37
CA ILE A 498 3.52 28.30 -4.17
C ILE A 498 3.63 26.77 -4.24
N MET A 499 4.46 26.28 -5.13
CA MET A 499 4.81 24.86 -5.18
C MET A 499 6.00 24.59 -4.25
N VAL A 500 5.89 23.55 -3.43
CA VAL A 500 6.92 23.21 -2.42
C VAL A 500 7.39 21.80 -2.71
N THR A 501 8.62 21.65 -3.20
CA THR A 501 9.12 20.39 -3.75
C THR A 501 10.56 20.07 -3.32
N THR A 502 10.94 18.81 -3.34
CA THR A 502 12.33 18.35 -3.20
C THR A 502 13.08 18.33 -4.54
N GLN A 503 12.36 18.39 -5.67
CA GLN A 503 12.96 18.27 -7.00
C GLN A 503 13.56 19.60 -7.46
N ASN A 504 14.75 19.50 -8.12
CA ASN A 504 15.51 20.62 -8.67
C ASN A 504 15.56 20.59 -10.21
N GLU A 505 14.77 19.75 -10.86
CA GLU A 505 14.81 19.62 -12.32
C GLU A 505 14.23 20.88 -13.00
N SER A 506 14.97 21.44 -13.95
CA SER A 506 14.57 22.64 -14.66
C SER A 506 13.25 22.47 -15.45
N GLN A 507 13.01 21.26 -15.98
CA GLN A 507 11.79 20.94 -16.74
C GLN A 507 10.54 20.99 -15.87
N ASP A 508 10.59 20.46 -14.65
CA ASP A 508 9.46 20.49 -13.70
C ASP A 508 9.16 21.91 -13.25
N ASN A 509 10.19 22.73 -13.06
CA ASN A 509 10.04 24.13 -12.69
C ASN A 509 9.36 24.94 -13.82
N GLU A 510 9.74 24.72 -15.08
CA GLU A 510 9.12 25.37 -16.24
C GLU A 510 7.66 24.94 -16.41
N ALA A 511 7.38 23.64 -16.27
CA ALA A 511 6.03 23.09 -16.33
C ALA A 511 5.13 23.66 -15.21
N ALA A 512 5.64 23.77 -13.99
CA ALA A 512 4.91 24.36 -12.87
C ALA A 512 4.56 25.84 -13.12
N LEU A 513 5.51 26.63 -13.60
CA LEU A 513 5.27 28.04 -13.94
C LEU A 513 4.29 28.18 -15.10
N ALA A 514 4.36 27.33 -16.12
CA ALA A 514 3.41 27.28 -17.23
C ALA A 514 1.99 26.93 -16.78
N ALA A 515 1.83 26.07 -15.76
CA ALA A 515 0.57 25.73 -15.12
C ALA A 515 0.00 26.86 -14.23
N GLY A 516 0.74 27.97 -14.09
CA GLY A 516 0.30 29.16 -13.36
C GLY A 516 0.71 29.19 -11.88
N VAL A 517 1.72 28.41 -11.48
CA VAL A 517 2.36 28.54 -10.16
C VAL A 517 3.10 29.88 -10.08
N ASN A 518 2.99 30.57 -8.96
CA ASN A 518 3.57 31.93 -8.78
C ASN A 518 5.03 31.86 -8.28
N SER A 519 5.38 30.85 -7.52
CA SER A 519 6.73 30.67 -6.96
C SER A 519 6.96 29.20 -6.60
N ILE A 520 8.23 28.81 -6.57
CA ILE A 520 8.66 27.49 -6.13
C ILE A 520 9.52 27.66 -4.89
N LEU A 521 9.28 26.84 -3.87
CA LEU A 521 10.06 26.74 -2.64
C LEU A 521 10.59 25.31 -2.53
N HIS A 522 11.87 25.16 -2.20
CA HIS A 522 12.47 23.84 -2.04
C HIS A 522 12.37 23.33 -0.60
N LYS A 523 12.03 22.05 -0.46
CA LYS A 523 12.14 21.33 0.81
C LYS A 523 13.64 21.00 1.07
N PRO A 524 14.14 21.12 2.30
CA PRO A 524 13.44 21.48 3.54
C PRO A 524 13.20 22.97 3.68
N PHE A 525 12.09 23.36 4.28
CA PHE A 525 11.73 24.75 4.58
C PHE A 525 11.46 24.94 6.08
N ASN A 526 11.59 26.19 6.55
CA ASN A 526 11.24 26.61 7.91
C ASN A 526 10.34 27.86 7.88
N ALA A 527 9.95 28.36 9.05
CA ALA A 527 9.06 29.53 9.15
C ALA A 527 9.63 30.77 8.44
N LYS A 528 10.95 30.96 8.49
CA LYS A 528 11.60 32.11 7.85
C LYS A 528 11.52 31.98 6.32
N SER A 529 11.96 30.87 5.74
CA SER A 529 11.98 30.67 4.29
C SER A 529 10.56 30.62 3.69
N LEU A 530 9.60 29.99 4.38
CA LEU A 530 8.20 30.00 3.94
C LEU A 530 7.60 31.39 4.04
N GLY A 531 7.86 32.13 5.13
CA GLY A 531 7.40 33.51 5.31
C GLY A 531 7.95 34.46 4.25
N GLU A 532 9.23 34.34 3.89
CA GLU A 532 9.85 35.11 2.81
C GLU A 532 9.20 34.81 1.45
N ALA A 533 8.92 33.50 1.16
CA ALA A 533 8.25 33.11 -0.07
C ALA A 533 6.81 33.62 -0.15
N ILE A 534 6.05 33.56 0.95
CA ILE A 534 4.69 34.12 1.06
C ILE A 534 4.71 35.62 0.82
N ASN A 535 5.58 36.34 1.52
CA ASN A 535 5.68 37.82 1.39
C ASN A 535 6.08 38.24 -0.02
N LYS A 536 7.04 37.56 -0.64
CA LYS A 536 7.45 37.77 -2.02
C LYS A 536 6.28 37.65 -3.01
N VAL A 537 5.46 36.62 -2.87
CA VAL A 537 4.32 36.38 -3.76
C VAL A 537 3.17 37.35 -3.51
N LEU A 538 2.97 37.81 -2.26
CA LEU A 538 1.97 38.79 -1.90
C LEU A 538 2.42 40.24 -2.13
N ASN A 539 3.66 40.46 -2.59
CA ASN A 539 4.28 41.80 -2.74
C ASN A 539 4.24 42.64 -1.42
N ARG A 540 4.50 42.00 -0.30
CA ARG A 540 4.55 42.60 1.04
C ARG A 540 5.99 42.74 1.53
#